data_4fa2b60c299b158a2ab2473721391cd0
#
_entry.id   4fa2b60c299b158a2ab2473721391cd0
#
_cell.length_a   1.000
_cell.length_b   1.000
_cell.length_c   1.000
_cell.angle_alpha   90.00
_cell.angle_beta   90.00
_cell.angle_gamma   90.00
#
_symmetry.space_group_name_H-M   'P 1'
#
loop_
_entity.id
_entity.type
_entity.pdbx_description
1 polymer ?
#
loop_
_entity_poly.entity_id
_entity_poly.type
_entity_poly.pdbx_seq_one_letter_code
_entity_poly.pdbx_strand_id
1 'polypeptide(L)'
;MADPLSSAGIASLIATAEQLRRPAAARPLRGKNLALLRPDASAGPSSLQHAAEEIGARVAMLEFPRPARTRQADEEVGTLARLLGRMYDGIDCADLHASIRRLIESQAGVPVFPGLELDTHPARVIADLWTLCEHQGPGDRRIVFIGNGRRARARMFMAAARAMGVAILTKTRAEGGGEKMAAVADASGPGRWVLWIGDMAVDDEAAQDNHRRIMQAVLVDALRSA
;
A
#
# COMPACT_ATOMS: atom_id res chain seq x y z
N MET A 1 2.78 -14.57 -7.93
CA MET A 1 3.19 -13.19 -7.60
C MET A 1 4.40 -13.26 -6.68
N ALA A 2 5.48 -12.52 -6.97
CA ALA A 2 6.65 -12.45 -6.09
C ALA A 2 6.23 -11.79 -4.75
N ASP A 3 6.96 -12.12 -3.66
CA ASP A 3 6.75 -11.43 -2.38
C ASP A 3 7.02 -9.93 -2.56
N PRO A 4 6.02 -9.04 -2.35
CA PRO A 4 6.16 -7.60 -2.57
C PRO A 4 7.20 -6.95 -1.64
N LEU A 5 7.59 -7.62 -0.57
CA LEU A 5 8.65 -7.17 0.36
C LEU A 5 10.01 -7.80 0.06
N SER A 6 10.15 -8.59 -1.00
CA SER A 6 11.46 -9.02 -1.48
C SER A 6 12.23 -7.86 -2.11
N SER A 7 13.56 -7.92 -2.11
CA SER A 7 14.42 -6.88 -2.72
C SER A 7 14.05 -6.63 -4.19
N ALA A 8 13.87 -7.69 -4.98
CA ALA A 8 13.47 -7.58 -6.37
C ALA A 8 12.06 -7.01 -6.54
N GLY A 9 11.11 -7.43 -5.69
CA GLY A 9 9.73 -6.91 -5.71
C GLY A 9 9.67 -5.43 -5.41
N ILE A 10 10.34 -4.96 -4.34
CA ILE A 10 10.39 -3.54 -3.99
C ILE A 10 11.05 -2.72 -5.11
N ALA A 11 12.19 -3.17 -5.64
CA ALA A 11 12.88 -2.48 -6.72
C ALA A 11 12.00 -2.35 -7.98
N SER A 12 11.28 -3.42 -8.35
CA SER A 12 10.34 -3.41 -9.48
C SER A 12 9.19 -2.43 -9.27
N LEU A 13 8.60 -2.41 -8.06
CA LEU A 13 7.50 -1.48 -7.74
C LEU A 13 7.96 -0.02 -7.79
N ILE A 14 9.12 0.30 -7.22
CA ILE A 14 9.68 1.66 -7.27
C ILE A 14 9.98 2.06 -8.72
N ALA A 15 10.62 1.19 -9.51
CA ALA A 15 10.92 1.49 -10.91
C ALA A 15 9.64 1.74 -11.73
N THR A 16 8.58 0.96 -11.50
CA THR A 16 7.27 1.17 -12.13
C THR A 16 6.65 2.48 -11.67
N ALA A 17 6.70 2.80 -10.38
CA ALA A 17 6.19 4.05 -9.82
C ALA A 17 6.91 5.28 -10.42
N GLU A 18 8.24 5.23 -10.58
CA GLU A 18 9.04 6.26 -11.24
C GLU A 18 8.64 6.45 -12.71
N GLN A 19 8.39 5.36 -13.43
CA GLN A 19 7.90 5.44 -14.82
C GLN A 19 6.53 6.12 -14.90
N LEU A 20 5.61 5.81 -13.96
CA LEU A 20 4.28 6.39 -13.90
C LEU A 20 4.29 7.88 -13.48
N ARG A 21 5.37 8.38 -12.90
CA ARG A 21 5.55 9.79 -12.54
C ARG A 21 5.78 10.69 -13.77
N ARG A 22 6.18 10.12 -14.91
CA ARG A 22 6.49 10.88 -16.13
C ARG A 22 5.20 11.41 -16.78
N PRO A 23 5.16 12.69 -17.24
CA PRO A 23 3.95 13.32 -17.79
C PRO A 23 3.36 12.60 -19.01
N ALA A 24 4.19 11.91 -19.78
CA ALA A 24 3.79 11.12 -20.94
C ALA A 24 3.47 9.66 -20.61
N ALA A 25 3.28 9.33 -19.34
CA ALA A 25 2.99 7.96 -18.93
C ALA A 25 1.70 7.47 -19.63
N ALA A 26 1.81 6.33 -20.30
CA ALA A 26 0.66 5.64 -20.85
C ALA A 26 -0.33 5.32 -19.72
N ARG A 27 -1.61 5.22 -20.06
CA ARG A 27 -2.63 4.70 -19.14
C ARG A 27 -2.61 3.17 -19.18
N PRO A 28 -1.74 2.51 -18.40
CA PRO A 28 -1.43 1.09 -18.53
C PRO A 28 -2.60 0.19 -18.18
N LEU A 29 -3.58 0.71 -17.42
CA LEU A 29 -4.79 -0.02 -17.03
C LEU A 29 -6.03 0.40 -17.84
N ARG A 30 -5.85 1.03 -19.00
CA ARG A 30 -6.98 1.33 -19.91
C ARG A 30 -7.68 0.03 -20.32
N GLY A 31 -9.00 -0.01 -20.09
CA GLY A 31 -9.84 -1.17 -20.35
C GLY A 31 -9.95 -2.17 -19.18
N LYS A 32 -9.19 -1.99 -18.11
CA LYS A 32 -9.31 -2.78 -16.88
C LYS A 32 -10.39 -2.21 -15.95
N ASN A 33 -11.11 -3.09 -15.27
CA ASN A 33 -12.17 -2.77 -14.33
C ASN A 33 -11.77 -3.23 -12.92
N LEU A 34 -11.87 -2.36 -11.93
CA LEU A 34 -11.55 -2.63 -10.52
C LEU A 34 -12.81 -2.46 -9.66
N ALA A 35 -13.12 -3.44 -8.83
CA ALA A 35 -14.16 -3.33 -7.82
C ALA A 35 -13.55 -2.95 -6.47
N LEU A 36 -14.09 -1.93 -5.79
CA LEU A 36 -13.76 -1.58 -4.42
C LEU A 36 -14.93 -1.98 -3.52
N LEU A 37 -14.75 -3.05 -2.73
CA LEU A 37 -15.78 -3.51 -1.79
C LEU A 37 -15.67 -2.74 -0.49
N ARG A 38 -16.71 -2.03 -0.11
CA ARG A 38 -16.78 -1.22 1.10
C ARG A 38 -18.04 -1.56 1.90
N PRO A 39 -17.98 -1.52 3.23
CA PRO A 39 -19.18 -1.67 4.07
C PRO A 39 -20.22 -0.57 3.83
N ASP A 40 -19.76 0.60 3.40
CA ASP A 40 -20.56 1.77 3.06
C ASP A 40 -19.98 2.43 1.81
N ALA A 41 -20.71 2.41 0.71
CA ALA A 41 -20.31 3.01 -0.55
C ALA A 41 -20.52 4.54 -0.60
N SER A 42 -21.17 5.13 0.41
CA SER A 42 -21.44 6.57 0.48
C SER A 42 -20.23 7.40 0.96
N ALA A 43 -19.14 6.75 1.38
CA ALA A 43 -17.97 7.40 1.99
C ALA A 43 -17.16 8.32 1.05
N GLY A 44 -17.61 8.52 -0.19
CA GLY A 44 -16.89 9.32 -1.20
C GLY A 44 -15.71 8.59 -1.85
N PRO A 45 -15.05 9.24 -2.83
CA PRO A 45 -13.95 8.61 -3.57
C PRO A 45 -12.73 8.38 -2.67
N SER A 46 -12.16 7.18 -2.74
CA SER A 46 -10.97 6.82 -1.98
C SER A 46 -9.67 7.18 -2.71
N SER A 47 -8.55 7.24 -1.97
CA SER A 47 -7.22 7.45 -2.57
C SER A 47 -6.88 6.38 -3.59
N LEU A 48 -7.30 5.13 -3.37
CA LEU A 48 -7.11 4.04 -4.31
C LEU A 48 -7.92 4.22 -5.59
N GLN A 49 -9.16 4.72 -5.47
CA GLN A 49 -9.98 5.03 -6.64
C GLN A 49 -9.29 6.04 -7.54
N HIS A 50 -8.87 7.19 -6.98
CA HIS A 50 -8.15 8.20 -7.75
C HIS A 50 -6.87 7.65 -8.38
N ALA A 51 -6.08 6.88 -7.61
CA ALA A 51 -4.86 6.27 -8.11
C ALA A 51 -5.10 5.35 -9.32
N ALA A 52 -6.17 4.54 -9.30
CA ALA A 52 -6.52 3.62 -10.36
C ALA A 52 -7.06 4.34 -11.61
N GLU A 53 -7.92 5.35 -11.43
CA GLU A 53 -8.50 6.15 -12.52
C GLU A 53 -7.44 6.96 -13.27
N GLU A 54 -6.45 7.52 -12.57
CA GLU A 54 -5.32 8.25 -13.18
C GLU A 54 -4.56 7.40 -14.21
N ILE A 55 -4.39 6.11 -13.93
CA ILE A 55 -3.68 5.17 -14.83
C ILE A 55 -4.61 4.43 -15.79
N GLY A 56 -5.89 4.85 -15.84
CA GLY A 56 -6.85 4.47 -16.86
C GLY A 56 -7.78 3.32 -16.53
N ALA A 57 -7.77 2.79 -15.32
CA ALA A 57 -8.76 1.80 -14.88
C ALA A 57 -10.15 2.44 -14.73
N ARG A 58 -11.18 1.63 -14.90
CA ARG A 58 -12.55 1.96 -14.48
C ARG A 58 -12.76 1.40 -13.09
N VAL A 59 -13.30 2.21 -12.19
CA VAL A 59 -13.49 1.81 -10.80
C VAL A 59 -14.97 1.83 -10.44
N ALA A 60 -15.44 0.75 -9.82
CA ALA A 60 -16.78 0.67 -9.24
C ALA A 60 -16.66 0.51 -7.72
N MET A 61 -17.27 1.41 -6.97
CA MET A 61 -17.47 1.24 -5.53
C MET A 61 -18.73 0.42 -5.30
N LEU A 62 -18.59 -0.70 -4.63
CA LEU A 62 -19.69 -1.63 -4.36
C LEU A 62 -19.90 -1.73 -2.85
N GLU A 63 -21.13 -1.50 -2.43
CA GLU A 63 -21.51 -1.76 -1.06
C GLU A 63 -21.51 -3.26 -0.79
N PHE A 64 -20.79 -3.64 0.23
CA PHE A 64 -20.69 -5.02 0.67
C PHE A 64 -21.08 -5.09 2.15
N PRO A 65 -22.36 -5.36 2.44
CA PRO A 65 -22.84 -5.42 3.81
C PRO A 65 -22.12 -6.53 4.58
N ARG A 66 -21.92 -6.32 5.86
CA ARG A 66 -21.29 -7.34 6.73
C ARG A 66 -22.16 -8.59 6.75
N PRO A 67 -21.72 -9.72 6.20
CA PRO A 67 -22.52 -10.94 6.22
C PRO A 67 -22.63 -11.48 7.65
N ALA A 68 -23.71 -12.17 7.91
CA ALA A 68 -23.84 -12.96 9.13
C ALA A 68 -22.79 -14.07 9.17
N ARG A 69 -22.40 -14.52 10.36
CA ARG A 69 -21.43 -15.63 10.51
C ARG A 69 -22.15 -16.97 10.45
N THR A 70 -22.64 -17.32 9.27
CA THR A 70 -23.33 -18.58 9.00
C THR A 70 -22.73 -19.23 7.76
N ARG A 71 -22.85 -20.56 7.67
CA ARG A 71 -22.39 -21.30 6.49
C ARG A 71 -23.08 -20.83 5.20
N GLN A 72 -24.37 -20.53 5.30
CA GLN A 72 -25.14 -20.02 4.17
C GLN A 72 -24.58 -18.66 3.67
N ALA A 73 -24.26 -17.74 4.60
CA ALA A 73 -23.63 -16.46 4.24
C ALA A 73 -22.27 -16.65 3.58
N ASP A 74 -21.47 -17.62 4.01
CA ASP A 74 -20.19 -17.94 3.37
C ASP A 74 -20.38 -18.48 1.93
N GLU A 75 -21.39 -19.30 1.68
CA GLU A 75 -21.75 -19.79 0.36
C GLU A 75 -22.23 -18.65 -0.57
N GLU A 76 -23.02 -17.71 -0.04
CA GLU A 76 -23.47 -16.50 -0.74
C GLU A 76 -22.28 -15.60 -1.11
N VAL A 77 -21.36 -15.35 -0.18
CA VAL A 77 -20.13 -14.57 -0.41
C VAL A 77 -19.27 -15.24 -1.47
N GLY A 78 -19.10 -16.57 -1.41
CA GLY A 78 -18.34 -17.31 -2.42
C GLY A 78 -18.98 -17.22 -3.83
N THR A 79 -20.29 -17.24 -3.90
CA THR A 79 -21.01 -17.06 -5.17
C THR A 79 -20.84 -15.66 -5.73
N LEU A 80 -20.97 -14.64 -4.87
CA LEU A 80 -20.73 -13.25 -5.24
C LEU A 80 -19.27 -13.03 -5.66
N ALA A 81 -18.29 -13.60 -4.97
CA ALA A 81 -16.90 -13.50 -5.34
C ALA A 81 -16.61 -14.04 -6.75
N ARG A 82 -17.19 -15.20 -7.11
CA ARG A 82 -17.09 -15.75 -8.46
C ARG A 82 -17.75 -14.85 -9.52
N LEU A 83 -18.88 -14.23 -9.21
CA LEU A 83 -19.54 -13.28 -10.10
C LEU A 83 -18.67 -12.04 -10.31
N LEU A 84 -18.15 -11.44 -9.23
CA LEU A 84 -17.27 -10.29 -9.30
C LEU A 84 -16.02 -10.59 -10.11
N GLY A 85 -15.41 -11.76 -9.94
CA GLY A 85 -14.25 -12.17 -10.71
C GLY A 85 -14.48 -12.35 -12.21
N ARG A 86 -15.74 -12.46 -12.65
CA ARG A 86 -16.11 -12.46 -14.09
C ARG A 86 -16.33 -11.06 -14.65
N MET A 87 -16.64 -10.08 -13.78
CA MET A 87 -16.98 -8.72 -14.16
C MET A 87 -15.83 -7.74 -14.03
N TYR A 88 -14.88 -8.03 -13.13
CA TYR A 88 -13.78 -7.15 -12.79
C TYR A 88 -12.44 -7.87 -12.95
N ASP A 89 -11.41 -7.11 -13.31
CA ASP A 89 -10.04 -7.60 -13.43
C ASP A 89 -9.30 -7.66 -12.08
N GLY A 90 -9.83 -7.01 -11.06
CA GLY A 90 -9.30 -7.03 -9.69
C GLY A 90 -10.32 -6.52 -8.68
N ILE A 91 -10.14 -6.89 -7.41
CA ILE A 91 -11.05 -6.57 -6.31
C ILE A 91 -10.25 -6.06 -5.12
N ASP A 92 -10.62 -4.89 -4.57
CA ASP A 92 -10.06 -4.40 -3.30
C ASP A 92 -11.08 -4.58 -2.16
N CYS A 93 -10.58 -5.06 -1.01
CA CYS A 93 -11.37 -5.45 0.15
C CYS A 93 -10.85 -4.77 1.43
N ALA A 94 -10.64 -3.44 1.44
CA ALA A 94 -9.98 -2.71 2.53
C ALA A 94 -10.61 -2.97 3.91
N ASP A 95 -11.92 -2.79 4.01
CA ASP A 95 -12.60 -2.74 5.30
C ASP A 95 -13.35 -4.04 5.64
N LEU A 96 -13.11 -5.10 4.86
CA LEU A 96 -13.75 -6.38 5.10
C LEU A 96 -13.00 -7.21 6.15
N HIS A 97 -13.75 -7.99 6.93
CA HIS A 97 -13.16 -8.91 7.90
C HIS A 97 -12.25 -9.94 7.22
N ALA A 98 -11.14 -10.31 7.87
CA ALA A 98 -10.12 -11.18 7.30
C ALA A 98 -10.64 -12.53 6.78
N SER A 99 -11.66 -13.12 7.42
CA SER A 99 -12.29 -14.37 6.96
C SER A 99 -13.01 -14.19 5.61
N ILE A 100 -13.74 -13.08 5.46
CA ILE A 100 -14.46 -12.74 4.23
C ILE A 100 -13.46 -12.46 3.09
N ARG A 101 -12.41 -11.69 3.37
CA ARG A 101 -11.35 -11.44 2.37
C ARG A 101 -10.75 -12.74 1.85
N ARG A 102 -10.37 -13.67 2.73
CA ARG A 102 -9.82 -14.97 2.33
C ARG A 102 -10.79 -15.77 1.48
N LEU A 103 -12.08 -15.71 1.79
CA LEU A 103 -13.11 -16.38 1.02
C LEU A 103 -13.22 -15.79 -0.39
N ILE A 104 -13.24 -14.45 -0.51
CA ILE A 104 -13.24 -13.74 -1.79
C ILE A 104 -11.97 -14.09 -2.57
N GLU A 105 -10.81 -14.02 -1.95
CA GLU A 105 -9.51 -14.35 -2.55
C GLU A 105 -9.46 -15.78 -3.11
N SER A 106 -10.05 -16.74 -2.38
CA SER A 106 -10.09 -18.14 -2.81
C SER A 106 -11.07 -18.44 -3.95
N GLN A 107 -12.06 -17.58 -4.18
CA GLN A 107 -13.18 -17.85 -5.10
C GLN A 107 -13.24 -16.90 -6.31
N ALA A 108 -12.64 -15.72 -6.23
CA ALA A 108 -12.79 -14.70 -7.27
C ALA A 108 -12.06 -15.04 -8.57
N GLY A 109 -10.92 -15.75 -8.50
CA GLY A 109 -10.11 -16.07 -9.69
C GLY A 109 -9.40 -14.90 -10.33
N VAL A 110 -9.42 -13.72 -9.69
CA VAL A 110 -8.71 -12.49 -10.07
C VAL A 110 -7.92 -11.96 -8.88
N PRO A 111 -6.93 -11.07 -9.09
CA PRO A 111 -6.20 -10.45 -7.99
C PRO A 111 -7.12 -9.77 -6.97
N VAL A 112 -6.93 -10.10 -5.69
CA VAL A 112 -7.67 -9.51 -4.57
C VAL A 112 -6.69 -8.75 -3.68
N PHE A 113 -6.97 -7.48 -3.45
CA PHE A 113 -6.14 -6.59 -2.66
C PHE A 113 -6.74 -6.42 -1.27
N PRO A 114 -5.94 -6.56 -0.19
CA PRO A 114 -6.42 -6.45 1.19
C PRO A 114 -6.46 -5.00 1.70
N GLY A 115 -6.73 -4.03 0.84
CA GLY A 115 -6.74 -2.60 1.16
C GLY A 115 -5.40 -1.93 0.88
N LEU A 116 -5.13 -1.64 -0.40
CA LEU A 116 -3.88 -0.99 -0.84
C LEU A 116 -3.65 0.39 -0.21
N GLU A 117 -4.71 1.12 0.11
CA GLU A 117 -4.67 2.44 0.70
C GLU A 117 -4.43 2.45 2.23
N LEU A 118 -4.52 1.28 2.88
CA LEU A 118 -4.40 1.19 4.33
C LEU A 118 -2.94 1.40 4.79
N ASP A 119 -2.78 2.09 5.91
CA ASP A 119 -1.49 2.32 6.57
C ASP A 119 -0.76 1.02 6.97
N THR A 120 -1.51 -0.07 7.11
CA THR A 120 -0.99 -1.40 7.43
C THR A 120 -0.62 -2.23 6.20
N HIS A 121 -0.81 -1.69 4.98
CA HIS A 121 -0.46 -2.39 3.76
C HIS A 121 1.03 -2.20 3.41
N PRO A 122 1.72 -3.21 2.85
CA PRO A 122 3.12 -3.09 2.41
C PRO A 122 3.38 -1.91 1.46
N ALA A 123 2.43 -1.54 0.60
CA ALA A 123 2.54 -0.40 -0.31
C ALA A 123 2.86 0.91 0.43
N ARG A 124 2.21 1.15 1.59
CA ARG A 124 2.47 2.33 2.42
C ARG A 124 3.88 2.33 2.97
N VAL A 125 4.35 1.19 3.42
CA VAL A 125 5.71 1.03 3.97
C VAL A 125 6.78 1.26 2.91
N ILE A 126 6.57 0.75 1.70
CA ILE A 126 7.48 0.95 0.56
C ILE A 126 7.50 2.44 0.18
N ALA A 127 6.35 3.10 0.15
CA ALA A 127 6.25 4.52 -0.12
C ALA A 127 6.98 5.38 0.92
N ASP A 128 6.82 5.07 2.21
CA ASP A 128 7.52 5.76 3.31
C ASP A 128 9.05 5.64 3.15
N LEU A 129 9.54 4.42 2.87
CA LEU A 129 10.97 4.19 2.64
C LEU A 129 11.48 4.89 1.39
N TRP A 130 10.73 4.83 0.30
CA TRP A 130 11.08 5.52 -0.93
C TRP A 130 11.18 7.03 -0.70
N THR A 131 10.19 7.62 -0.03
CA THR A 131 10.19 9.05 0.35
C THR A 131 11.44 9.43 1.14
N LEU A 132 11.80 8.66 2.17
CA LEU A 132 13.00 8.93 2.97
C LEU A 132 14.29 8.79 2.14
N CYS A 133 14.36 7.78 1.26
CA CYS A 133 15.53 7.54 0.42
C CYS A 133 15.73 8.59 -0.67
N GLU A 134 14.66 9.14 -1.24
CA GLU A 134 14.74 10.22 -2.24
C GLU A 134 15.39 11.49 -1.66
N HIS A 135 15.08 11.81 -0.41
CA HIS A 135 15.61 13.00 0.26
C HIS A 135 17.04 12.86 0.77
N GLN A 136 17.55 11.61 0.90
CA GLN A 136 18.94 11.37 1.33
C GLN A 136 19.97 11.45 0.18
N GLY A 137 19.51 11.34 -1.07
CA GLY A 137 20.42 11.26 -2.22
C GLY A 137 21.20 9.93 -2.32
N PRO A 138 22.16 9.84 -3.26
CA PRO A 138 23.01 8.67 -3.42
C PRO A 138 24.08 8.63 -2.33
N GLY A 139 24.18 7.53 -1.59
CA GLY A 139 25.20 7.34 -0.55
C GLY A 139 24.81 6.31 0.49
N ASP A 140 25.43 6.38 1.65
CA ASP A 140 25.15 5.52 2.80
C ASP A 140 23.76 5.85 3.36
N ARG A 141 22.77 5.07 2.96
CA ARG A 141 21.37 5.28 3.37
C ARG A 141 21.13 4.72 4.75
N ARG A 142 21.01 5.63 5.70
CA ARG A 142 20.66 5.31 7.09
C ARG A 142 19.36 5.97 7.48
N ILE A 143 18.49 5.20 8.14
CA ILE A 143 17.23 5.69 8.70
C ILE A 143 17.22 5.42 10.20
N VAL A 144 16.84 6.42 10.97
CA VAL A 144 16.58 6.27 12.41
C VAL A 144 15.10 5.92 12.58
N PHE A 145 14.83 4.79 13.21
CA PHE A 145 13.47 4.42 13.61
C PHE A 145 13.26 4.71 15.10
N ILE A 146 12.24 5.50 15.44
CA ILE A 146 11.88 5.84 16.81
C ILE A 146 10.51 5.23 17.13
N GLY A 147 10.44 4.32 18.09
CA GLY A 147 9.18 3.74 18.53
C GLY A 147 9.21 2.25 18.80
N ASN A 148 8.02 1.64 18.88
CA ASN A 148 7.90 0.21 19.18
C ASN A 148 8.04 -0.63 17.89
N GLY A 149 9.22 -1.21 17.67
CA GLY A 149 9.52 -2.07 16.53
C GLY A 149 8.71 -3.39 16.46
N ARG A 150 7.96 -3.74 17.51
CA ARG A 150 7.11 -4.94 17.51
C ARG A 150 5.74 -4.73 16.84
N ARG A 151 5.34 -3.48 16.55
CA ARG A 151 4.10 -3.19 15.83
C ARG A 151 4.19 -3.70 14.39
N ALA A 152 3.07 -4.13 13.81
CA ALA A 152 3.02 -4.75 12.48
C ALA A 152 3.66 -3.84 11.40
N ARG A 153 3.27 -2.56 11.31
CA ARG A 153 3.84 -1.60 10.35
C ARG A 153 5.35 -1.42 10.55
N ALA A 154 5.82 -1.31 11.81
CA ALA A 154 7.25 -1.17 12.11
C ALA A 154 8.06 -2.40 11.70
N ARG A 155 7.54 -3.61 11.91
CA ARG A 155 8.19 -4.85 11.47
C ARG A 155 8.32 -4.91 9.95
N MET A 156 7.26 -4.55 9.22
CA MET A 156 7.28 -4.47 7.76
C MET A 156 8.27 -3.41 7.27
N PHE A 157 8.29 -2.24 7.90
CA PHE A 157 9.20 -1.16 7.58
C PHE A 157 10.68 -1.60 7.72
N MET A 158 11.02 -2.24 8.83
CA MET A 158 12.37 -2.76 9.05
C MET A 158 12.73 -3.90 8.09
N ALA A 159 11.77 -4.77 7.74
CA ALA A 159 11.99 -5.85 6.79
C ALA A 159 12.20 -5.29 5.37
N ALA A 160 11.38 -4.35 4.93
CA ALA A 160 11.50 -3.69 3.62
C ALA A 160 12.80 -2.88 3.52
N ALA A 161 13.19 -2.13 4.55
CA ALA A 161 14.44 -1.39 4.57
C ALA A 161 15.65 -2.33 4.42
N ARG A 162 15.66 -3.45 5.13
CA ARG A 162 16.69 -4.48 4.99
C ARG A 162 16.75 -5.03 3.56
N ALA A 163 15.59 -5.31 2.97
CA ALA A 163 15.52 -5.78 1.58
C ALA A 163 16.03 -4.75 0.57
N MET A 164 15.91 -3.46 0.86
CA MET A 164 16.46 -2.34 0.08
C MET A 164 17.93 -2.05 0.36
N GLY A 165 18.58 -2.75 1.29
CA GLY A 165 19.96 -2.44 1.71
C GLY A 165 20.08 -1.16 2.53
N VAL A 166 18.98 -0.68 3.13
CA VAL A 166 18.94 0.51 3.98
C VAL A 166 19.23 0.13 5.42
N ALA A 167 20.23 0.74 6.04
CA ALA A 167 20.56 0.52 7.43
C ALA A 167 19.57 1.22 8.37
N ILE A 168 18.99 0.49 9.33
CA ILE A 168 18.09 1.08 10.34
C ILE A 168 18.76 1.08 11.72
N LEU A 169 18.81 2.26 12.31
CA LEU A 169 19.18 2.46 13.71
C LEU A 169 17.91 2.67 14.54
N THR A 170 17.62 1.75 15.44
CA THR A 170 16.48 1.90 16.36
C THR A 170 16.88 2.69 17.58
N LYS A 171 16.15 3.78 17.87
CA LYS A 171 16.36 4.61 19.06
C LYS A 171 15.08 4.71 19.89
N THR A 172 15.25 4.96 21.19
CA THR A 172 14.15 5.40 22.05
C THR A 172 13.97 6.92 21.91
N ARG A 173 12.78 7.43 22.23
CA ARG A 173 12.49 8.87 22.13
C ARG A 173 13.47 9.76 22.94
N ALA A 174 14.02 9.23 24.03
CA ALA A 174 14.98 9.95 24.89
C ALA A 174 16.36 10.15 24.22
N GLU A 175 16.71 9.31 23.23
CA GLU A 175 18.02 9.34 22.55
C GLU A 175 17.99 10.13 21.24
N GLY A 176 16.83 10.72 20.89
CA GLY A 176 16.54 11.31 19.57
C GLY A 176 17.11 12.71 19.31
N GLY A 177 18.08 13.18 20.08
CA GLY A 177 18.70 14.50 19.89
C GLY A 177 20.10 14.40 19.28
N GLY A 178 20.30 14.88 18.04
CA GLY A 178 21.62 15.27 17.61
C GLY A 178 22.21 14.83 16.29
N GLU A 179 21.61 13.94 15.52
CA GLU A 179 22.10 13.70 14.15
C GLU A 179 21.39 14.65 13.18
N LYS A 180 21.99 15.81 12.96
CA LYS A 180 21.61 16.73 11.86
C LYS A 180 21.69 15.94 10.54
N MET A 181 20.60 15.93 9.79
CA MET A 181 20.43 15.30 8.46
C MET A 181 20.10 13.79 8.45
N ALA A 182 19.74 13.16 9.55
CA ALA A 182 19.23 11.79 9.49
C ALA A 182 17.79 11.76 8.97
N ALA A 183 17.48 10.77 8.13
CA ALA A 183 16.10 10.42 7.83
C ALA A 183 15.52 9.65 9.01
N VAL A 184 14.33 10.04 9.47
CA VAL A 184 13.72 9.46 10.67
C VAL A 184 12.30 9.00 10.37
N ALA A 185 11.97 7.80 10.83
CA ALA A 185 10.58 7.33 10.94
C ALA A 185 10.17 7.32 12.42
N ASP A 186 9.35 8.28 12.83
CA ASP A 186 8.89 8.44 14.21
C ASP A 186 7.50 7.81 14.42
N ALA A 187 7.48 6.69 15.12
CA ALA A 187 6.30 5.95 15.56
C ALA A 187 6.17 5.93 17.10
N SER A 188 6.69 6.92 17.79
CA SER A 188 6.74 6.95 19.26
C SER A 188 5.40 7.24 19.94
N GLY A 189 4.48 7.92 19.25
CA GLY A 189 3.15 8.24 19.76
C GLY A 189 2.08 7.17 19.41
N PRO A 190 0.96 7.12 20.14
CA PRO A 190 -0.17 6.28 19.77
C PRO A 190 -0.78 6.77 18.45
N GLY A 191 -0.89 5.86 17.45
CA GLY A 191 -1.39 6.21 16.12
C GLY A 191 -0.50 7.15 15.29
N ARG A 192 0.65 7.57 15.82
CA ARG A 192 1.56 8.47 15.15
C ARG A 192 2.53 7.70 14.25
N TRP A 193 2.72 8.23 13.05
CA TRP A 193 3.75 7.82 12.11
C TRP A 193 4.16 9.05 11.29
N VAL A 194 5.31 9.61 11.59
CA VAL A 194 5.80 10.84 10.94
C VAL A 194 7.18 10.58 10.38
N LEU A 195 7.41 11.05 9.17
CA LEU A 195 8.71 10.99 8.51
C LEU A 195 9.40 12.34 8.67
N TRP A 196 10.70 12.32 8.93
CA TRP A 196 11.53 13.53 9.09
C TRP A 196 12.79 13.43 8.25
N ILE A 197 13.24 14.55 7.73
CA ILE A 197 14.56 14.75 7.12
C ILE A 197 15.24 15.90 7.85
N GLY A 198 16.27 15.58 8.62
CA GLY A 198 16.84 16.55 9.57
C GLY A 198 15.80 17.00 10.57
N ASP A 199 15.60 18.32 10.67
CA ASP A 199 14.65 18.95 11.61
C ASP A 199 13.26 19.22 10.96
N MET A 200 13.08 18.86 9.70
CA MET A 200 11.83 19.10 8.96
C MET A 200 11.00 17.83 8.82
N ALA A 201 9.72 17.90 9.19
CA ALA A 201 8.78 16.85 8.81
C ALA A 201 8.66 16.81 7.30
N VAL A 202 8.64 15.60 6.74
CA VAL A 202 8.35 15.41 5.31
C VAL A 202 6.95 15.90 5.04
N ASP A 203 6.79 16.65 3.94
CA ASP A 203 5.49 17.10 3.50
C ASP A 203 4.54 15.93 3.27
N ASP A 204 3.36 16.00 3.87
CA ASP A 204 2.33 14.99 3.75
C ASP A 204 1.91 14.78 2.28
N GLU A 205 1.91 15.83 1.46
CA GLU A 205 1.58 15.75 0.03
C GLU A 205 2.60 14.89 -0.72
N ALA A 206 3.90 15.09 -0.48
CA ALA A 206 4.96 14.28 -1.09
C ALA A 206 4.89 12.81 -0.67
N ALA A 207 4.63 12.55 0.61
CA ALA A 207 4.47 11.19 1.13
C ALA A 207 3.21 10.51 0.58
N GLN A 208 2.12 11.26 0.38
CA GLN A 208 0.88 10.78 -0.23
C GLN A 208 1.05 10.53 -1.73
N ASP A 209 1.77 11.40 -2.46
CA ASP A 209 2.06 11.18 -3.89
C ASP A 209 2.86 9.89 -4.08
N ASN A 210 3.89 9.67 -3.28
CA ASN A 210 4.66 8.44 -3.33
C ASN A 210 3.81 7.20 -3.01
N HIS A 211 2.92 7.28 -2.02
CA HIS A 211 2.01 6.19 -1.72
C HIS A 211 1.05 5.92 -2.89
N ARG A 212 0.48 6.96 -3.50
CA ARG A 212 -0.35 6.85 -4.68
C ARG A 212 0.39 6.15 -5.83
N ARG A 213 1.66 6.52 -6.10
CA ARG A 213 2.48 5.91 -7.14
C ARG A 213 2.80 4.44 -6.87
N ILE A 214 3.07 4.09 -5.61
CA ILE A 214 3.27 2.67 -5.24
C ILE A 214 1.97 1.87 -5.39
N MET A 215 0.82 2.42 -5.00
CA MET A 215 -0.48 1.76 -5.25
C MET A 215 -0.71 1.51 -6.75
N GLN A 216 -0.42 2.52 -7.58
CA GLN A 216 -0.49 2.39 -9.04
C GLN A 216 0.44 1.30 -9.56
N ALA A 217 1.67 1.23 -9.08
CA ALA A 217 2.64 0.21 -9.48
C ALA A 217 2.17 -1.21 -9.11
N VAL A 218 1.61 -1.39 -7.90
CA VAL A 218 1.02 -2.68 -7.47
C VAL A 218 -0.14 -3.09 -8.37
N LEU A 219 -1.04 -2.16 -8.71
CA LEU A 219 -2.14 -2.43 -9.61
C LEU A 219 -1.65 -2.83 -11.02
N VAL A 220 -0.65 -2.13 -11.55
CA VAL A 220 -0.07 -2.43 -12.87
C VAL A 220 0.57 -3.81 -12.87
N ASP A 221 1.36 -4.15 -11.85
CA ASP A 221 2.03 -5.45 -11.74
C ASP A 221 1.01 -6.60 -11.67
N ALA A 222 -0.03 -6.45 -10.86
CA ALA A 222 -1.05 -7.49 -10.68
C ALA A 222 -1.99 -7.64 -11.88
N LEU A 223 -2.48 -6.52 -12.47
CA LEU A 223 -3.54 -6.55 -13.47
C LEU A 223 -3.04 -6.68 -14.91
N ARG A 224 -1.75 -6.48 -15.18
CA ARG A 224 -1.15 -6.75 -16.50
C ARG A 224 -0.69 -8.20 -16.67
N SER A 225 -0.47 -8.89 -15.55
CA SER A 225 -0.02 -10.29 -15.51
C SER A 225 -1.17 -11.29 -15.43
N ALA A 226 -2.42 -10.82 -15.25
CA ALA A 226 -3.63 -11.61 -15.13
C ALA A 226 -4.34 -11.81 -16.46
#